data_258a1fc0fc48a5bc8203cfd8c68fcc7a
#
_entry.id   258a1fc0fc48a5bc8203cfd8c68fcc7a
#
_cell.length_a   1.000
_cell.length_b   1.000
_cell.length_c   1.000
_cell.angle_alpha   90.00
_cell.angle_beta   90.00
_cell.angle_gamma   90.00
#
_symmetry.space_group_name_H-M   'P 1'
#
loop_
_entity.id
_entity.type
_entity.pdbx_description
1 polymer ?
#
loop_
_entity_poly.entity_id
_entity_poly.type
_entity_poly.pdbx_seq_one_letter_code
_entity_poly.pdbx_strand_id
1 'polypeptide(L)'
;FIEKIDLSKVPKKQLLRTYSYLKPLLNKKSLRLKDMERQLLLASNIAGVKLSSSLTSGTKEGGTKLIIKADHKHISGGINFDNTQSKELGRQQGQARAVISSALGLGETVSLFGLSRPTFKGMSGSGIEVPIRAGGVSISVPVGNKGLTAGVSYLESMTRPGGDVSELGLEANMKSATSTVSYPVIYQRDLALFTRASISWTDEVKQTNAGGV
;
A
#
# COMPACT_ATOMS: atom_id res chain seq x y z
N PHE A 1 21.97 -26.66 -7.54
CA PHE A 1 20.87 -26.06 -8.33
C PHE A 1 19.50 -26.43 -7.76
N ILE A 2 18.49 -25.59 -8.00
CA ILE A 2 17.11 -25.92 -7.60
C ILE A 2 16.49 -26.85 -8.66
N GLU A 3 16.29 -28.11 -8.30
CA GLU A 3 15.70 -29.12 -9.17
C GLU A 3 14.18 -28.97 -9.26
N LYS A 4 13.52 -28.68 -8.14
CA LYS A 4 12.07 -28.61 -8.03
C LYS A 4 11.64 -27.54 -7.02
N ILE A 5 10.55 -26.85 -7.33
CA ILE A 5 9.87 -25.95 -6.40
C ILE A 5 8.55 -26.60 -5.99
N ASP A 6 8.35 -26.79 -4.69
CA ASP A 6 7.14 -27.35 -4.12
C ASP A 6 6.27 -26.21 -3.57
N LEU A 7 5.14 -25.99 -4.20
CA LEU A 7 4.15 -24.99 -3.86
C LEU A 7 2.86 -25.59 -3.30
N SER A 8 2.89 -26.85 -2.89
CA SER A 8 1.69 -27.57 -2.38
C SER A 8 1.05 -26.90 -1.15
N LYS A 9 1.83 -26.11 -0.41
CA LYS A 9 1.41 -25.34 0.77
C LYS A 9 1.22 -23.85 0.50
N VAL A 10 0.96 -23.49 -0.76
CA VAL A 10 0.64 -22.12 -1.19
C VAL A 10 -0.84 -22.05 -1.59
N PRO A 11 -1.61 -21.05 -1.15
CA PRO A 11 -3.01 -20.91 -1.55
C PRO A 11 -3.17 -20.83 -3.08
N LYS A 12 -4.20 -21.48 -3.62
CA LYS A 12 -4.40 -21.62 -5.09
C LYS A 12 -4.34 -20.29 -5.84
N LYS A 13 -4.94 -19.23 -5.30
CA LYS A 13 -4.96 -17.91 -5.95
C LYS A 13 -3.56 -17.29 -6.10
N GLN A 14 -2.63 -17.54 -5.17
CA GLN A 14 -1.28 -16.98 -5.16
C GLN A 14 -0.24 -17.86 -5.87
N LEU A 15 -0.65 -19.06 -6.28
CA LEU A 15 0.25 -20.07 -6.85
C LEU A 15 0.99 -19.56 -8.10
N LEU A 16 0.25 -19.03 -9.07
CA LEU A 16 0.81 -18.53 -10.32
C LEU A 16 1.78 -17.37 -10.08
N ARG A 17 1.41 -16.45 -9.20
CA ARG A 17 2.24 -15.29 -8.89
C ARG A 17 3.51 -15.68 -8.14
N THR A 18 3.39 -16.52 -7.12
CA THR A 18 4.55 -17.06 -6.38
C THR A 18 5.48 -17.83 -7.32
N TYR A 19 4.93 -18.70 -8.17
CA TYR A 19 5.71 -19.45 -9.14
C TYR A 19 6.46 -18.54 -10.12
N SER A 20 5.82 -17.46 -10.61
CA SER A 20 6.44 -16.53 -11.56
C SER A 20 7.71 -15.88 -11.00
N TYR A 21 7.75 -15.56 -9.71
CA TYR A 21 8.94 -15.04 -9.05
C TYR A 21 10.03 -16.11 -8.85
N LEU A 22 9.65 -17.34 -8.55
CA LEU A 22 10.60 -18.40 -8.21
C LEU A 22 11.10 -19.18 -9.43
N LYS A 23 10.35 -19.15 -10.54
CA LYS A 23 10.72 -19.84 -11.79
C LYS A 23 12.18 -19.56 -12.25
N PRO A 24 12.74 -18.33 -12.16
CA PRO A 24 14.11 -18.06 -12.54
C PRO A 24 15.18 -18.83 -11.75
N LEU A 25 14.81 -19.45 -10.62
CA LEU A 25 15.73 -20.26 -9.79
C LEU A 25 15.85 -21.70 -10.29
N LEU A 26 14.86 -22.19 -11.08
CA LEU A 26 14.83 -23.58 -11.54
C LEU A 26 15.98 -23.87 -12.49
N ASN A 27 16.67 -25.00 -12.26
CA ASN A 27 17.71 -25.57 -13.10
C ASN A 27 18.88 -24.61 -13.42
N LYS A 28 19.01 -23.52 -12.64
CA LYS A 28 20.12 -22.58 -12.80
C LYS A 28 21.41 -23.22 -12.28
N LYS A 29 22.32 -23.60 -13.20
CA LYS A 29 23.67 -23.99 -12.86
C LYS A 29 24.38 -22.79 -12.21
N SER A 30 25.10 -22.96 -11.13
CA SER A 30 25.79 -21.89 -10.40
C SER A 30 24.81 -20.83 -9.82
N LEU A 31 23.75 -21.29 -9.14
CA LEU A 31 22.83 -20.40 -8.43
C LEU A 31 23.56 -19.69 -7.28
N ARG A 32 23.65 -18.36 -7.36
CA ARG A 32 24.22 -17.53 -6.29
C ARG A 32 23.20 -17.34 -5.17
N LEU A 33 23.67 -17.27 -3.93
CA LEU A 33 22.81 -16.99 -2.78
C LEU A 33 22.01 -15.69 -2.96
N LYS A 34 22.66 -14.62 -3.45
CA LYS A 34 22.03 -13.32 -3.74
C LYS A 34 20.86 -13.42 -4.72
N ASP A 35 20.97 -14.26 -5.75
CA ASP A 35 19.89 -14.45 -6.73
C ASP A 35 18.69 -15.17 -6.10
N MET A 36 18.96 -16.15 -5.25
CA MET A 36 17.91 -16.87 -4.50
C MET A 36 17.22 -15.95 -3.51
N GLU A 37 17.98 -15.22 -2.70
CA GLU A 37 17.44 -14.25 -1.74
C GLU A 37 16.56 -13.22 -2.43
N ARG A 38 17.03 -12.63 -3.54
CA ARG A 38 16.25 -11.66 -4.30
C ARG A 38 14.90 -12.22 -4.73
N GLN A 39 14.87 -13.42 -5.30
CA GLN A 39 13.61 -14.02 -5.77
C GLN A 39 12.69 -14.40 -4.61
N LEU A 40 13.22 -14.89 -3.49
CA LEU A 40 12.46 -15.16 -2.29
C LEU A 40 11.87 -13.89 -1.67
N LEU A 41 12.65 -12.81 -1.61
CA LEU A 41 12.18 -11.50 -1.14
C LEU A 41 11.08 -10.94 -2.05
N LEU A 42 11.23 -11.04 -3.37
CA LEU A 42 10.19 -10.62 -4.32
C LEU A 42 8.90 -11.45 -4.16
N ALA A 43 9.03 -12.75 -3.95
CA ALA A 43 7.87 -13.62 -3.70
C ALA A 43 7.20 -13.32 -2.33
N SER A 44 7.98 -12.95 -1.31
CA SER A 44 7.46 -12.57 0.01
C SER A 44 6.73 -11.21 0.00
N ASN A 45 7.00 -10.36 -0.99
CA ASN A 45 6.34 -9.06 -1.17
C ASN A 45 5.00 -9.13 -1.90
N ILE A 46 4.53 -10.32 -2.27
CA ILE A 46 3.16 -10.47 -2.77
C ILE A 46 2.19 -9.97 -1.69
N ALA A 47 1.29 -9.08 -2.08
CA ALA A 47 0.38 -8.44 -1.15
C ALA A 47 -0.39 -9.44 -0.27
N GLY A 48 -0.33 -9.23 1.05
CA GLY A 48 -1.00 -10.05 2.04
C GLY A 48 -0.39 -11.44 2.26
N VAL A 49 0.71 -11.80 1.58
CA VAL A 49 1.35 -13.11 1.71
C VAL A 49 2.46 -13.07 2.76
N LYS A 50 2.40 -14.02 3.69
CA LYS A 50 3.53 -14.40 4.55
C LYS A 50 4.16 -15.67 4.00
N LEU A 51 5.39 -15.57 3.51
CA LEU A 51 6.10 -16.67 2.87
C LEU A 51 7.21 -17.20 3.77
N SER A 52 7.31 -18.53 3.87
CA SER A 52 8.46 -19.22 4.44
C SER A 52 8.99 -20.24 3.45
N SER A 53 10.31 -20.42 3.45
CA SER A 53 11.00 -21.33 2.53
C SER A 53 11.91 -22.26 3.29
N SER A 54 12.05 -23.49 2.80
CA SER A 54 13.03 -24.47 3.28
C SER A 54 13.63 -25.24 2.10
N LEU A 55 14.86 -25.69 2.28
CA LEU A 55 15.59 -26.48 1.30
C LEU A 55 15.69 -27.92 1.81
N THR A 56 15.49 -28.87 0.92
CA THR A 56 15.71 -30.29 1.16
C THR A 56 16.50 -30.91 0.01
N SER A 57 17.12 -32.06 0.23
CA SER A 57 17.83 -32.79 -0.84
C SER A 57 16.88 -33.11 -1.98
N GLY A 58 17.36 -32.92 -3.20
CA GLY A 58 16.70 -33.32 -4.43
C GLY A 58 16.91 -34.81 -4.72
N THR A 59 16.46 -35.25 -5.88
CA THR A 59 16.66 -36.63 -6.38
C THR A 59 17.91 -36.78 -7.22
N LYS A 60 18.37 -35.67 -7.82
CA LYS A 60 19.59 -35.65 -8.65
C LYS A 60 20.79 -35.24 -7.82
N GLU A 61 21.95 -35.70 -8.20
CA GLU A 61 23.23 -35.32 -7.58
C GLU A 61 23.42 -33.80 -7.66
N GLY A 62 23.66 -33.14 -6.48
CA GLY A 62 23.74 -31.69 -6.36
C GLY A 62 22.40 -30.97 -6.54
N GLY A 63 21.27 -31.68 -6.67
CA GLY A 63 19.95 -31.14 -6.78
C GLY A 63 19.35 -30.81 -5.41
N THR A 64 18.59 -29.75 -5.34
CA THR A 64 17.90 -29.28 -4.13
C THR A 64 16.44 -29.01 -4.44
N LYS A 65 15.53 -29.41 -3.54
CA LYS A 65 14.11 -29.09 -3.61
C LYS A 65 13.82 -27.88 -2.72
N LEU A 66 13.22 -26.85 -3.31
CA LEU A 66 12.76 -25.66 -2.59
C LEU A 66 11.29 -25.84 -2.22
N ILE A 67 10.98 -25.87 -0.92
CA ILE A 67 9.62 -25.99 -0.40
C ILE A 67 9.18 -24.61 0.07
N ILE A 68 8.02 -24.17 -0.43
CA ILE A 68 7.42 -22.88 -0.07
C ILE A 68 6.12 -23.14 0.70
N LYS A 69 6.00 -22.44 1.82
CA LYS A 69 4.74 -22.32 2.57
C LYS A 69 4.32 -20.87 2.53
N ALA A 70 3.06 -20.60 2.32
CA ALA A 70 2.52 -19.26 2.32
C ALA A 70 1.15 -19.21 2.98
N ASP A 71 0.97 -18.21 3.85
CA ASP A 71 -0.31 -17.81 4.39
C ASP A 71 -0.74 -16.52 3.73
N HIS A 72 -2.02 -16.35 3.46
CA HIS A 72 -2.54 -15.17 2.80
C HIS A 72 -3.65 -14.49 3.60
N LYS A 73 -3.47 -13.21 3.90
CA LYS A 73 -4.46 -12.34 4.53
C LYS A 73 -5.07 -11.43 3.47
N HIS A 74 -6.31 -11.68 3.09
CA HIS A 74 -7.00 -10.96 2.02
C HIS A 74 -7.31 -9.50 2.37
N ILE A 75 -7.74 -9.25 3.61
CA ILE A 75 -8.21 -7.94 4.07
C ILE A 75 -7.48 -7.61 5.36
N SER A 76 -7.02 -6.38 5.46
CA SER A 76 -6.51 -5.78 6.68
C SER A 76 -6.98 -4.34 6.78
N GLY A 77 -7.03 -3.79 7.99
CA GLY A 77 -7.46 -2.43 8.19
C GLY A 77 -7.35 -2.02 9.64
N GLY A 78 -7.68 -0.77 9.90
CA GLY A 78 -7.65 -0.20 11.23
C GLY A 78 -8.40 1.10 11.26
N ILE A 79 -8.81 1.47 12.47
CA ILE A 79 -9.43 2.75 12.80
C ILE A 79 -8.58 3.37 13.89
N ASN A 80 -8.30 4.66 13.78
CA ASN A 80 -7.58 5.43 14.77
C ASN A 80 -8.39 6.68 15.12
N PHE A 81 -8.39 7.05 16.41
CA PHE A 81 -8.99 8.28 16.92
C PHE A 81 -7.96 8.98 17.80
N ASP A 82 -7.80 10.28 17.60
CA ASP A 82 -6.97 11.13 18.44
C ASP A 82 -7.60 12.51 18.64
N ASN A 83 -7.09 13.28 19.62
CA ASN A 83 -7.56 14.62 19.95
C ASN A 83 -6.40 15.63 20.09
N THR A 84 -5.31 15.38 19.41
CA THR A 84 -4.05 16.15 19.52
C THR A 84 -3.98 17.34 18.57
N GLN A 85 -5.02 17.56 17.78
CA GLN A 85 -5.05 18.59 16.73
C GLN A 85 -5.42 19.98 17.27
N SER A 86 -5.22 21.03 16.44
CA SER A 86 -5.57 22.41 16.79
C SER A 86 -7.08 22.64 16.85
N LYS A 87 -7.51 23.66 17.58
CA LYS A 87 -8.93 24.02 17.70
C LYS A 87 -9.53 24.41 16.35
N GLU A 88 -8.80 25.17 15.56
CA GLU A 88 -9.25 25.76 14.29
C GLU A 88 -9.48 24.67 13.23
N LEU A 89 -8.78 23.58 13.32
CA LEU A 89 -8.86 22.46 12.36
C LEU A 89 -9.64 21.25 12.91
N GLY A 90 -10.25 21.39 14.10
CA GLY A 90 -10.93 20.29 14.79
C GLY A 90 -9.97 19.42 15.61
N ARG A 91 -10.18 19.39 16.93
CA ARG A 91 -9.30 18.66 17.87
C ARG A 91 -9.38 17.14 17.70
N GLN A 92 -10.59 16.64 17.49
CA GLN A 92 -10.83 15.22 17.31
C GLN A 92 -10.54 14.83 15.86
N GLN A 93 -9.81 13.75 15.67
CA GLN A 93 -9.55 13.18 14.38
C GLN A 93 -9.90 11.70 14.38
N GLY A 94 -10.73 11.30 13.44
CA GLY A 94 -10.99 9.90 13.10
C GLY A 94 -10.34 9.54 11.78
N GLN A 95 -9.65 8.41 11.74
CA GLN A 95 -9.08 7.85 10.52
C GLN A 95 -9.50 6.39 10.38
N ALA A 96 -9.84 5.98 9.17
CA ALA A 96 -10.08 4.59 8.84
C ALA A 96 -9.26 4.21 7.61
N ARG A 97 -8.72 2.99 7.62
CA ARG A 97 -8.00 2.41 6.49
C ARG A 97 -8.41 0.98 6.28
N ALA A 98 -8.62 0.60 5.02
CA ALA A 98 -8.82 -0.78 4.60
C ALA A 98 -7.84 -1.11 3.46
N VAL A 99 -7.30 -2.32 3.49
CA VAL A 99 -6.39 -2.82 2.47
C VAL A 99 -6.87 -4.19 2.02
N ILE A 100 -7.12 -4.33 0.73
CA ILE A 100 -7.44 -5.60 0.08
C ILE A 100 -6.20 -6.05 -0.67
N SER A 101 -5.75 -7.26 -0.37
CA SER A 101 -4.47 -7.80 -0.83
C SER A 101 -4.69 -9.00 -1.73
N SER A 102 -4.17 -8.93 -2.96
CA SER A 102 -4.11 -10.05 -3.91
C SER A 102 -5.44 -10.80 -4.07
N ALA A 103 -6.55 -10.06 -4.20
CA ALA A 103 -7.89 -10.63 -4.35
C ALA A 103 -8.04 -11.37 -5.70
N LEU A 104 -7.39 -10.86 -6.75
CA LEU A 104 -7.36 -11.44 -8.08
C LEU A 104 -6.19 -12.44 -8.27
N GLY A 105 -5.29 -12.55 -7.29
CA GLY A 105 -4.13 -13.43 -7.37
C GLY A 105 -2.97 -12.86 -8.18
N LEU A 106 -3.03 -11.59 -8.58
CA LEU A 106 -1.97 -10.90 -9.33
C LEU A 106 -0.88 -10.32 -8.41
N GLY A 107 -1.09 -10.35 -7.10
CA GLY A 107 -0.23 -9.71 -6.10
C GLY A 107 -0.57 -8.22 -5.93
N GLU A 108 -1.71 -7.79 -6.39
CA GLU A 108 -2.21 -6.42 -6.32
C GLU A 108 -2.59 -6.01 -4.89
N THR A 109 -2.52 -4.71 -4.64
CA THR A 109 -3.00 -4.07 -3.41
C THR A 109 -4.01 -2.99 -3.77
N VAL A 110 -5.18 -3.03 -3.15
CA VAL A 110 -6.14 -1.94 -3.16
C VAL A 110 -6.22 -1.37 -1.76
N SER A 111 -5.95 -0.07 -1.60
CA SER A 111 -6.05 0.61 -0.31
C SER A 111 -7.11 1.70 -0.38
N LEU A 112 -7.93 1.74 0.65
CA LEU A 112 -8.92 2.79 0.90
C LEU A 112 -8.55 3.48 2.20
N PHE A 113 -8.67 4.78 2.26
CA PHE A 113 -8.57 5.52 3.50
C PHE A 113 -9.57 6.65 3.56
N GLY A 114 -9.95 7.00 4.78
CA GLY A 114 -10.79 8.15 5.09
C GLY A 114 -10.30 8.82 6.37
N LEU A 115 -10.38 10.14 6.40
CA LEU A 115 -10.04 10.98 7.53
C LEU A 115 -11.16 12.01 7.72
N SER A 116 -11.55 12.23 8.96
CA SER A 116 -12.50 13.26 9.34
C SER A 116 -12.08 13.89 10.65
N ARG A 117 -12.24 15.20 10.76
CA ARG A 117 -12.00 15.98 11.98
C ARG A 117 -13.29 16.69 12.38
N PRO A 118 -14.20 16.01 13.10
CA PRO A 118 -15.40 16.64 13.59
C PRO A 118 -15.09 17.60 14.75
N THR A 119 -15.77 18.73 14.78
CA THR A 119 -15.83 19.63 15.93
C THR A 119 -17.24 19.61 16.48
N PHE A 120 -17.38 19.22 17.74
CA PHE A 120 -18.65 19.24 18.43
C PHE A 120 -18.85 20.63 19.03
N LYS A 121 -19.83 21.41 18.55
CA LYS A 121 -20.29 22.62 19.23
C LYS A 121 -20.97 22.18 20.49
N GLY A 122 -20.53 22.72 21.65
CA GLY A 122 -21.06 22.37 22.97
C GLY A 122 -22.57 22.49 23.07
N MET A 123 -23.15 22.08 24.21
CA MET A 123 -24.59 21.88 24.46
C MET A 123 -25.55 23.01 24.05
N SER A 124 -25.08 24.16 23.59
CA SER A 124 -25.91 25.32 23.18
C SER A 124 -26.06 25.49 21.66
N GLY A 125 -25.39 24.68 20.84
CA GLY A 125 -25.45 24.76 19.37
C GLY A 125 -25.63 23.39 18.75
N SER A 126 -26.76 23.14 18.12
CA SER A 126 -27.03 21.91 17.38
C SER A 126 -26.20 21.87 16.10
N GLY A 127 -25.09 21.15 16.09
CA GLY A 127 -24.35 20.88 14.87
C GLY A 127 -22.97 20.26 15.09
N ILE A 128 -22.63 19.34 14.20
CA ILE A 128 -21.26 18.82 14.04
C ILE A 128 -20.67 19.56 12.85
N GLU A 129 -19.65 20.36 13.08
CA GLU A 129 -18.82 20.89 11.99
C GLU A 129 -17.71 19.92 11.66
N VAL A 130 -17.40 19.77 10.39
CA VAL A 130 -16.31 18.91 9.92
C VAL A 130 -15.30 19.78 9.17
N PRO A 131 -14.37 20.43 9.90
CA PRO A 131 -13.38 21.34 9.31
C PRO A 131 -12.47 20.66 8.28
N ILE A 132 -12.19 19.38 8.47
CA ILE A 132 -11.36 18.63 7.53
C ILE A 132 -11.99 17.27 7.27
N ARG A 133 -12.08 16.93 6.01
CA ARG A 133 -12.37 15.58 5.53
C ARG A 133 -11.44 15.26 4.36
N ALA A 134 -10.97 14.05 4.34
CA ALA A 134 -10.18 13.54 3.23
C ALA A 134 -10.49 12.06 3.01
N GLY A 135 -10.40 11.63 1.77
CA GLY A 135 -10.55 10.24 1.41
C GLY A 135 -9.79 9.92 0.15
N GLY A 136 -9.41 8.68 0.00
CA GLY A 136 -8.66 8.29 -1.17
C GLY A 136 -8.64 6.78 -1.39
N VAL A 137 -8.30 6.45 -2.62
CA VAL A 137 -8.13 5.08 -3.09
C VAL A 137 -6.78 4.95 -3.78
N SER A 138 -6.10 3.85 -3.58
CA SER A 138 -4.90 3.50 -4.35
C SER A 138 -4.93 2.05 -4.78
N ILE A 139 -4.45 1.81 -5.98
CA ILE A 139 -4.29 0.47 -6.55
C ILE A 139 -2.85 0.34 -6.99
N SER A 140 -2.19 -0.73 -6.60
CA SER A 140 -0.85 -1.07 -7.08
C SER A 140 -0.78 -2.53 -7.51
N VAL A 141 -0.08 -2.78 -8.59
CA VAL A 141 0.05 -4.11 -9.21
C VAL A 141 1.53 -4.38 -9.52
N PRO A 142 2.07 -5.51 -9.10
CA PRO A 142 3.40 -5.92 -9.54
C PRO A 142 3.38 -6.37 -11.00
N VAL A 143 4.32 -5.87 -11.80
CA VAL A 143 4.45 -6.14 -13.23
C VAL A 143 5.64 -7.05 -13.49
N GLY A 144 5.43 -8.14 -14.22
CA GLY A 144 6.49 -9.12 -14.50
C GLY A 144 6.99 -9.82 -13.21
N ASN A 145 8.21 -10.33 -13.24
CA ASN A 145 8.83 -11.11 -12.17
C ASN A 145 10.13 -10.53 -11.61
N LYS A 146 10.44 -9.28 -11.96
CA LYS A 146 11.68 -8.60 -11.55
C LYS A 146 11.46 -7.58 -10.43
N GLY A 147 10.21 -7.45 -9.91
CA GLY A 147 9.85 -6.56 -8.82
C GLY A 147 9.36 -5.17 -9.25
N LEU A 148 9.17 -4.92 -10.56
CA LEU A 148 8.51 -3.70 -11.02
C LEU A 148 7.09 -3.64 -10.45
N THR A 149 6.68 -2.49 -9.94
CA THR A 149 5.32 -2.22 -9.45
C THR A 149 4.81 -0.95 -10.10
N ALA A 150 3.60 -1.01 -10.64
CA ALA A 150 2.88 0.16 -11.14
C ALA A 150 1.66 0.41 -10.25
N GLY A 151 1.33 1.67 -10.02
CA GLY A 151 0.18 2.04 -9.20
C GLY A 151 -0.42 3.36 -9.59
N VAL A 152 -1.68 3.52 -9.23
CA VAL A 152 -2.42 4.78 -9.32
C VAL A 152 -3.10 5.06 -8.00
N SER A 153 -3.20 6.33 -7.65
CA SER A 153 -3.92 6.77 -6.47
C SER A 153 -4.73 8.03 -6.78
N TYR A 154 -5.86 8.14 -6.11
CA TYR A 154 -6.72 9.30 -6.10
C TYR A 154 -6.99 9.74 -4.68
N LEU A 155 -6.88 11.03 -4.43
CA LEU A 155 -7.12 11.68 -3.16
C LEU A 155 -8.06 12.85 -3.38
N GLU A 156 -9.04 12.98 -2.50
CA GLU A 156 -9.87 14.18 -2.37
C GLU A 156 -9.86 14.66 -0.93
N SER A 157 -9.69 15.95 -0.74
CA SER A 157 -9.74 16.57 0.58
C SER A 157 -10.45 17.91 0.55
N MET A 158 -11.12 18.22 1.65
CA MET A 158 -11.79 19.48 1.90
C MET A 158 -11.35 20.01 3.25
N THR A 159 -11.01 21.28 3.31
CA THR A 159 -10.61 21.98 4.53
C THR A 159 -11.41 23.24 4.66
N ARG A 160 -12.11 23.40 5.80
CA ARG A 160 -12.81 24.61 6.23
C ARG A 160 -12.39 24.91 7.66
N PRO A 161 -11.38 25.76 7.88
CA PRO A 161 -10.98 26.12 9.24
C PRO A 161 -12.13 26.73 10.01
N GLY A 162 -12.28 26.32 11.26
CA GLY A 162 -13.28 26.84 12.19
C GLY A 162 -12.68 27.76 13.25
N GLY A 163 -13.39 27.96 14.36
CA GLY A 163 -12.93 28.82 15.46
C GLY A 163 -12.82 30.28 15.06
N ASP A 164 -11.79 30.96 15.55
CA ASP A 164 -11.61 32.40 15.38
C ASP A 164 -11.38 32.83 13.91
N VAL A 165 -10.99 31.89 13.04
CA VAL A 165 -10.76 32.13 11.61
C VAL A 165 -11.96 31.75 10.73
N SER A 166 -13.05 31.27 11.32
CA SER A 166 -14.26 30.89 10.58
C SER A 166 -14.93 32.07 9.87
N GLU A 167 -14.80 33.29 10.42
CA GLU A 167 -15.33 34.53 9.84
C GLU A 167 -14.68 34.88 8.49
N LEU A 168 -13.46 34.40 8.24
CA LEU A 168 -12.77 34.58 6.96
C LEU A 168 -13.37 33.74 5.84
N GLY A 169 -14.26 32.78 6.16
CA GLY A 169 -14.93 31.90 5.20
C GLY A 169 -13.96 31.13 4.31
N LEU A 170 -12.81 30.73 4.86
CA LEU A 170 -11.78 30.02 4.10
C LEU A 170 -12.25 28.59 3.79
N GLU A 171 -12.19 28.22 2.53
CA GLU A 171 -12.43 26.85 2.07
C GLU A 171 -11.37 26.46 1.06
N ALA A 172 -10.80 25.27 1.22
CA ALA A 172 -9.89 24.68 0.25
C ALA A 172 -10.38 23.28 -0.11
N ASN A 173 -10.58 23.04 -1.39
CA ASN A 173 -10.92 21.75 -1.97
C ASN A 173 -9.75 21.32 -2.85
N MET A 174 -9.23 20.11 -2.61
CA MET A 174 -8.11 19.55 -3.38
C MET A 174 -8.49 18.18 -3.91
N LYS A 175 -8.20 17.96 -5.18
CA LYS A 175 -8.27 16.65 -5.85
C LYS A 175 -6.90 16.34 -6.43
N SER A 176 -6.40 15.15 -6.19
CA SER A 176 -5.10 14.73 -6.72
C SER A 176 -5.15 13.32 -7.26
N ALA A 177 -4.61 13.13 -8.44
CA ALA A 177 -4.39 11.82 -9.04
C ALA A 177 -2.90 11.63 -9.29
N THR A 178 -2.34 10.50 -8.84
CA THR A 178 -0.92 10.19 -8.99
C THR A 178 -0.74 8.81 -9.61
N SER A 179 0.08 8.74 -10.65
CA SER A 179 0.58 7.49 -11.21
C SER A 179 2.02 7.27 -10.77
N THR A 180 2.35 6.08 -10.33
CA THR A 180 3.68 5.75 -9.79
C THR A 180 4.20 4.45 -10.38
N VAL A 181 5.47 4.43 -10.73
CA VAL A 181 6.21 3.21 -11.09
C VAL A 181 7.41 3.09 -10.16
N SER A 182 7.62 1.91 -9.59
CA SER A 182 8.73 1.62 -8.68
C SER A 182 9.45 0.34 -9.08
N TYR A 183 10.78 0.37 -9.03
CA TYR A 183 11.62 -0.79 -9.35
C TYR A 183 12.73 -0.97 -8.31
N PRO A 184 12.89 -2.19 -7.72
CA PRO A 184 14.00 -2.51 -6.82
C PRO A 184 15.27 -2.76 -7.64
N VAL A 185 16.17 -1.78 -7.66
CA VAL A 185 17.50 -1.89 -8.32
C VAL A 185 18.36 -2.90 -7.56
N ILE A 186 18.46 -2.71 -6.24
CA ILE A 186 19.09 -3.66 -5.33
C ILE A 186 18.01 -4.13 -4.36
N TYR A 187 17.91 -5.45 -4.19
CA TYR A 187 16.96 -6.01 -3.23
C TYR A 187 17.55 -7.26 -2.61
N GLN A 188 18.17 -7.08 -1.45
CA GLN A 188 18.85 -8.08 -0.64
C GLN A 188 18.35 -7.93 0.81
N ARG A 189 18.70 -8.85 1.67
CA ARG A 189 18.25 -8.87 3.07
C ARG A 189 18.73 -7.65 3.86
N ASP A 190 19.94 -7.22 3.61
CA ASP A 190 20.67 -6.14 4.33
C ASP A 190 20.71 -4.83 3.55
N LEU A 191 20.40 -4.84 2.25
CA LEU A 191 20.46 -3.67 1.39
C LEU A 191 19.32 -3.65 0.38
N ALA A 192 18.55 -2.55 0.38
CA ALA A 192 17.50 -2.31 -0.60
C ALA A 192 17.63 -0.91 -1.20
N LEU A 193 17.69 -0.84 -2.54
CA LEU A 193 17.67 0.40 -3.30
C LEU A 193 16.53 0.36 -4.31
N PHE A 194 15.65 1.35 -4.23
CA PHE A 194 14.51 1.49 -5.12
C PHE A 194 14.63 2.74 -5.97
N THR A 195 14.30 2.62 -7.24
CA THR A 195 14.01 3.77 -8.13
C THR A 195 12.51 3.92 -8.23
N ARG A 196 12.03 5.17 -8.12
CA ARG A 196 10.61 5.51 -8.25
C ARG A 196 10.46 6.71 -9.17
N ALA A 197 9.50 6.62 -10.07
CA ALA A 197 9.03 7.74 -10.89
C ALA A 197 7.53 7.92 -10.64
N SER A 198 7.08 9.16 -10.53
CA SER A 198 5.66 9.48 -10.36
C SER A 198 5.29 10.73 -11.15
N ILE A 199 4.06 10.74 -11.63
CA ILE A 199 3.41 11.88 -12.26
C ILE A 199 2.15 12.13 -11.46
N SER A 200 1.98 13.38 -10.99
CA SER A 200 0.82 13.83 -10.23
C SER A 200 0.13 14.96 -10.95
N TRP A 201 -1.18 14.87 -11.00
CA TRP A 201 -2.07 15.97 -11.33
C TRP A 201 -2.79 16.39 -10.06
N THR A 202 -2.84 17.70 -9.80
CA THR A 202 -3.53 18.26 -8.64
C THR A 202 -4.34 19.47 -9.07
N ASP A 203 -5.60 19.48 -8.66
CA ASP A 203 -6.53 20.59 -8.78
C ASP A 203 -6.89 21.08 -7.39
N GLU A 204 -6.65 22.36 -7.12
CA GLU A 204 -6.90 22.98 -5.83
C GLU A 204 -7.71 24.27 -6.03
N VAL A 205 -8.88 24.31 -5.43
CA VAL A 205 -9.76 25.49 -5.42
C VAL A 205 -9.77 26.04 -4.01
N LYS A 206 -9.34 27.29 -3.86
CA LYS A 206 -9.39 28.06 -2.62
C LYS A 206 -10.44 29.16 -2.76
N GLN A 207 -11.31 29.24 -1.78
CA GLN A 207 -12.32 30.28 -1.69
C GLN A 207 -12.16 31.01 -0.37
N THR A 208 -12.37 32.32 -0.40
CA THR A 208 -12.46 33.15 0.80
C THR A 208 -13.69 34.03 0.67
N ASN A 209 -14.58 33.96 1.63
CA ASN A 209 -15.70 34.89 1.75
C ASN A 209 -15.26 36.05 2.66
N ALA A 210 -14.19 36.74 2.26
CA ALA A 210 -13.92 38.03 2.88
C ALA A 210 -15.13 38.91 2.59
N GLY A 211 -15.99 39.09 3.59
CA GLY A 211 -17.25 39.78 3.45
C GLY A 211 -17.06 41.11 2.74
N GLY A 212 -17.75 41.25 1.63
CA GLY A 212 -18.00 42.59 1.10
C GLY A 212 -18.83 43.36 2.15
N VAL A 213 -18.25 44.40 2.68
CA VAL A 213 -18.98 45.49 3.36
C VAL A 213 -19.79 46.24 2.30
#